data_feed59735e5ad6901f8e9ed63c7006fc
#
_entry.id   feed59735e5ad6901f8e9ed63c7006fc
#
_cell.length_a   1.000
_cell.length_b   1.000
_cell.length_c   1.000
_cell.angle_alpha   90.00
_cell.angle_beta   90.00
_cell.angle_gamma   90.00
#
_symmetry.space_group_name_H-M   'P 1'
#
loop_
_entity.id
_entity.type
_entity.pdbx_description
1 polymer ?
#
loop_
_entity_poly.entity_id
_entity_poly.type
_entity_poly.pdbx_seq_one_letter_code
_entity_poly.pdbx_strand_id
1 'polypeptide(L)'
;MNSTGARALIDVLLEQGVDTVFGYPGSAVLDIYDELYKCDKIRHILTCHEQAAAHAADGYARATGRTGVVIATSGPGATNLVTGIAAAYMDSSPIVAITGNVKTSLLGSDSFQEVDIAGVTMPVTKYSFIASGERGVAQDVREAFSIAQSGRKGPVLVDIPADIAAQSEEYERAPKSEPAPAKEPEKAELERAAQMMEKAKRPLIYVGGGAISSGASDALKTFAQKLHIPVACSMMGLGAYPCSAELFLGLVGMHGNPAANMAALNCDLLIAAGARFSNRVAASKESFAPKAKIIHIDIDAAEFDKNIISDAHILGDLGKTLEKLSAMLPPGENSEWLGEIAEFKRRIPRPKPYAPYTVLHTLSELTKGEANIVTDVGQNQMWTAQYYDFERPRSLITSGGLGAMGFGMGAAIGAALGKPERKTVLITGDGGFHMSLSELATLSRYNIPVVVVVMNNGVLGMVRQWQKVFYDGRFSATQPERGTDIAAVAKAFGVKGMRIKNPSQAKRVFKKALSMDKPVVIDCRIDPDCAVLPMIPPGGDITTAIYK
;
A
#
# COMPACT_ATOMS: atom_id res chain seq x y z
N MET A 1 -15.27 -30.93 18.77
CA MET A 1 -15.38 -30.48 20.18
C MET A 1 -16.47 -29.42 20.23
N ASN A 2 -17.31 -29.41 21.26
CA ASN A 2 -18.20 -28.26 21.46
C ASN A 2 -17.37 -27.05 21.88
N SER A 3 -17.53 -25.95 21.19
CA SER A 3 -16.84 -24.68 21.40
C SER A 3 -17.82 -23.52 21.30
N THR A 4 -17.56 -22.38 21.89
CA THR A 4 -18.35 -21.18 21.57
C THR A 4 -17.87 -20.61 20.24
N GLY A 5 -18.73 -19.84 19.53
CA GLY A 5 -18.34 -19.16 18.30
C GLY A 5 -17.13 -18.25 18.50
N ALA A 6 -17.05 -17.55 19.64
CA ALA A 6 -15.89 -16.72 19.99
C ALA A 6 -14.60 -17.57 20.15
N ARG A 7 -14.66 -18.73 20.79
CA ARG A 7 -13.52 -19.63 20.94
C ARG A 7 -13.11 -20.21 19.57
N ALA A 8 -14.07 -20.66 18.78
CA ALA A 8 -13.85 -21.18 17.44
C ALA A 8 -13.19 -20.13 16.54
N LEU A 9 -13.59 -18.87 16.63
CA LEU A 9 -12.92 -17.75 15.96
C LEU A 9 -11.43 -17.70 16.29
N ILE A 10 -11.07 -17.71 17.58
CA ILE A 10 -9.66 -17.64 18.00
C ILE A 10 -8.86 -18.85 17.50
N ASP A 11 -9.45 -20.03 17.56
CA ASP A 11 -8.81 -21.26 17.07
C ASP A 11 -8.60 -21.21 15.56
N VAL A 12 -9.55 -20.67 14.77
CA VAL A 12 -9.39 -20.44 13.32
C VAL A 12 -8.31 -19.40 13.04
N LEU A 13 -8.23 -18.30 13.80
CA LEU A 13 -7.12 -17.34 13.63
C LEU A 13 -5.76 -18.03 13.79
N LEU A 14 -5.63 -18.95 14.75
CA LEU A 14 -4.41 -19.75 14.92
C LEU A 14 -4.17 -20.72 13.76
N GLU A 15 -5.23 -21.37 13.21
CA GLU A 15 -5.12 -22.20 11.99
C GLU A 15 -4.58 -21.39 10.81
N GLN A 16 -5.05 -20.16 10.65
CA GLN A 16 -4.61 -19.26 9.58
C GLN A 16 -3.19 -18.70 9.80
N GLY A 17 -2.57 -19.03 10.94
CA GLY A 17 -1.24 -18.58 11.31
C GLY A 17 -1.20 -17.10 11.72
N VAL A 18 -2.30 -16.57 12.26
CA VAL A 18 -2.36 -15.22 12.82
C VAL A 18 -1.62 -15.19 14.14
N ASP A 19 -0.66 -14.29 14.27
CA ASP A 19 0.13 -14.05 15.48
C ASP A 19 -0.12 -12.67 16.09
N THR A 20 -0.75 -11.78 15.32
CA THR A 20 -1.00 -10.39 15.73
C THR A 20 -2.36 -9.94 15.19
N VAL A 21 -3.17 -9.37 16.07
CA VAL A 21 -4.44 -8.70 15.72
C VAL A 21 -4.43 -7.27 16.24
N PHE A 22 -5.08 -6.38 15.50
CA PHE A 22 -5.22 -4.97 15.85
C PHE A 22 -6.68 -4.70 16.21
N GLY A 23 -6.95 -3.77 17.12
CA GLY A 23 -8.34 -3.49 17.40
C GLY A 23 -8.60 -2.62 18.61
N TYR A 24 -9.89 -2.44 18.86
CA TYR A 24 -10.41 -1.70 20.00
C TYR A 24 -11.64 -2.42 20.59
N PRO A 25 -11.66 -2.74 21.89
CA PRO A 25 -12.77 -3.48 22.51
C PRO A 25 -14.02 -2.61 22.66
N GLY A 26 -15.16 -3.29 22.76
CA GLY A 26 -16.44 -2.73 23.15
C GLY A 26 -17.42 -3.83 23.49
N SER A 27 -18.64 -3.49 23.89
CA SER A 27 -19.60 -4.44 24.48
C SER A 27 -19.96 -5.62 23.56
N ALA A 28 -20.05 -5.39 22.25
CA ALA A 28 -20.49 -6.43 21.30
C ALA A 28 -19.39 -7.46 20.96
N VAL A 29 -18.17 -7.27 21.42
CA VAL A 29 -17.02 -8.20 21.17
C VAL A 29 -16.40 -8.74 22.45
N LEU A 30 -17.09 -8.60 23.60
CA LEU A 30 -16.52 -9.03 24.89
C LEU A 30 -16.21 -10.52 24.93
N ASP A 31 -17.07 -11.38 24.38
CA ASP A 31 -16.82 -12.82 24.32
C ASP A 31 -15.57 -13.14 23.49
N ILE A 32 -15.34 -12.42 22.38
CA ILE A 32 -14.14 -12.56 21.55
C ILE A 32 -12.90 -12.11 22.32
N TYR A 33 -12.98 -10.98 23.02
CA TYR A 33 -11.86 -10.46 23.82
C TYR A 33 -11.55 -11.31 25.06
N ASP A 34 -12.55 -11.99 25.65
CA ASP A 34 -12.34 -12.95 26.74
C ASP A 34 -11.56 -14.18 26.24
N GLU A 35 -11.88 -14.68 25.05
CA GLU A 35 -11.13 -15.78 24.44
C GLU A 35 -9.72 -15.34 23.97
N LEU A 36 -9.56 -14.10 23.50
CA LEU A 36 -8.23 -13.53 23.21
C LEU A 36 -7.37 -13.42 24.49
N TYR A 37 -7.97 -13.05 25.62
CA TYR A 37 -7.27 -12.99 26.92
C TYR A 37 -6.72 -14.35 27.33
N LYS A 38 -7.43 -15.45 27.03
CA LYS A 38 -7.03 -16.83 27.31
C LYS A 38 -5.97 -17.37 26.32
N CYS A 39 -5.68 -16.64 25.23
CA CYS A 39 -4.79 -17.06 24.16
C CYS A 39 -3.45 -16.31 24.23
N ASP A 40 -2.37 -17.00 24.59
CA ASP A 40 -1.02 -16.47 24.66
C ASP A 40 -0.27 -16.42 23.31
N LYS A 41 -0.85 -17.02 22.25
CA LYS A 41 -0.23 -17.16 20.92
C LYS A 41 -0.58 -16.03 19.96
N ILE A 42 -1.62 -15.24 20.26
CA ILE A 42 -2.04 -14.09 19.46
C ILE A 42 -1.79 -12.81 20.25
N ARG A 43 -0.94 -11.95 19.71
CA ARG A 43 -0.67 -10.64 20.30
C ARG A 43 -1.76 -9.66 19.87
N HIS A 44 -2.53 -9.13 20.81
CA HIS A 44 -3.46 -8.04 20.56
C HIS A 44 -2.77 -6.69 20.71
N ILE A 45 -2.90 -5.81 19.70
CA ILE A 45 -2.43 -4.43 19.72
C ILE A 45 -3.62 -3.49 19.85
N LEU A 46 -3.77 -2.92 21.02
CA LEU A 46 -4.78 -1.89 21.29
C LEU A 46 -4.31 -0.57 20.69
N THR A 47 -5.02 -0.08 19.69
CA THR A 47 -4.82 1.25 19.11
C THR A 47 -5.64 2.31 19.86
N CYS A 48 -5.46 3.59 19.54
CA CYS A 48 -6.29 4.65 20.09
C CYS A 48 -7.58 4.89 19.27
N HIS A 49 -7.60 4.41 18.02
CA HIS A 49 -8.72 4.57 17.12
C HIS A 49 -8.82 3.38 16.16
N GLU A 50 -10.03 2.93 15.84
CA GLU A 50 -10.26 1.75 14.99
C GLU A 50 -9.76 1.97 13.55
N GLN A 51 -9.83 3.19 13.03
CA GLN A 51 -9.23 3.52 11.73
C GLN A 51 -7.73 3.21 11.71
N ALA A 52 -7.01 3.53 12.77
CA ALA A 52 -5.59 3.22 12.90
C ALA A 52 -5.36 1.71 13.04
N ALA A 53 -6.26 0.97 13.70
CA ALA A 53 -6.22 -0.48 13.77
C ALA A 53 -6.37 -1.12 12.39
N ALA A 54 -7.32 -0.64 11.56
CA ALA A 54 -7.50 -1.11 10.19
C ALA A 54 -6.28 -0.78 9.31
N HIS A 55 -5.70 0.43 9.44
CA HIS A 55 -4.45 0.78 8.75
C HIS A 55 -3.25 -0.05 9.25
N ALA A 56 -3.23 -0.45 10.52
CA ALA A 56 -2.19 -1.34 11.04
C ALA A 56 -2.31 -2.75 10.47
N ALA A 57 -3.52 -3.29 10.38
CA ALA A 57 -3.78 -4.57 9.71
C ALA A 57 -3.36 -4.51 8.21
N ASP A 58 -3.66 -3.41 7.52
CA ASP A 58 -3.25 -3.17 6.14
C ASP A 58 -1.71 -3.05 6.01
N GLY A 59 -1.05 -2.27 6.85
CA GLY A 59 0.41 -2.15 6.88
C GLY A 59 1.12 -3.49 7.16
N TYR A 60 0.57 -4.29 8.08
CA TYR A 60 1.03 -5.65 8.36
C TYR A 60 0.90 -6.54 7.12
N ALA A 61 -0.25 -6.51 6.45
CA ALA A 61 -0.49 -7.31 5.26
C ALA A 61 0.45 -6.94 4.11
N ARG A 62 0.67 -5.66 3.86
CA ARG A 62 1.58 -5.18 2.80
C ARG A 62 3.03 -5.58 3.07
N ALA A 63 3.51 -5.41 4.31
CA ALA A 63 4.87 -5.75 4.69
C ALA A 63 5.14 -7.25 4.62
N THR A 64 4.19 -8.09 5.08
CA THR A 64 4.37 -9.54 5.23
C THR A 64 3.88 -10.35 4.04
N GLY A 65 2.88 -9.87 3.29
CA GLY A 65 2.10 -10.64 2.32
C GLY A 65 1.05 -11.57 2.93
N ARG A 66 0.94 -11.60 4.26
CA ARG A 66 -0.07 -12.36 5.03
C ARG A 66 -1.34 -11.54 5.19
N THR A 67 -2.45 -12.19 5.54
CA THR A 67 -3.69 -11.48 5.85
C THR A 67 -3.56 -10.72 7.17
N GLY A 68 -3.86 -9.41 7.15
CA GLY A 68 -3.99 -8.62 8.37
C GLY A 68 -5.35 -8.80 9.02
N VAL A 69 -5.41 -8.74 10.35
CA VAL A 69 -6.67 -8.94 11.09
C VAL A 69 -6.94 -7.73 11.99
N VAL A 70 -8.17 -7.22 11.91
CA VAL A 70 -8.65 -6.14 12.77
C VAL A 70 -9.97 -6.55 13.43
N ILE A 71 -10.11 -6.22 14.72
CA ILE A 71 -11.33 -6.54 15.52
C ILE A 71 -11.84 -5.24 16.13
N ALA A 72 -13.13 -4.94 15.91
CA ALA A 72 -13.80 -3.78 16.48
C ALA A 72 -15.22 -4.10 16.94
N THR A 73 -15.73 -3.31 17.87
CA THR A 73 -17.11 -3.43 18.33
C THR A 73 -18.10 -2.91 17.28
N SER A 74 -19.38 -3.09 17.54
CA SER A 74 -20.51 -2.60 16.72
C SER A 74 -20.58 -1.06 16.64
N GLY A 75 -21.48 -0.57 15.81
CA GLY A 75 -21.81 0.84 15.70
C GLY A 75 -20.60 1.70 15.35
N PRO A 76 -20.21 2.68 16.21
CA PRO A 76 -19.11 3.58 15.93
C PRO A 76 -17.76 2.86 15.77
N GLY A 77 -17.53 1.75 16.47
CA GLY A 77 -16.29 0.97 16.31
C GLY A 77 -16.18 0.36 14.91
N ALA A 78 -17.26 -0.22 14.42
CA ALA A 78 -17.34 -0.80 13.08
C ALA A 78 -17.24 0.29 11.98
N THR A 79 -17.98 1.41 12.12
CA THR A 79 -17.96 2.49 11.14
C THR A 79 -16.60 3.19 11.07
N ASN A 80 -15.84 3.27 12.15
CA ASN A 80 -14.49 3.82 12.18
C ASN A 80 -13.48 2.97 11.36
N LEU A 81 -13.77 1.70 11.06
CA LEU A 81 -12.92 0.86 10.21
C LEU A 81 -13.03 1.20 8.71
N VAL A 82 -14.14 1.81 8.27
CA VAL A 82 -14.52 1.93 6.85
C VAL A 82 -13.41 2.57 6.00
N THR A 83 -12.80 3.67 6.44
CA THR A 83 -11.68 4.31 5.70
C THR A 83 -10.49 3.36 5.56
N GLY A 84 -10.16 2.59 6.60
CA GLY A 84 -9.06 1.63 6.55
C GLY A 84 -9.35 0.45 5.61
N ILE A 85 -10.57 -0.07 5.66
CA ILE A 85 -11.06 -1.12 4.76
C ILE A 85 -11.03 -0.63 3.31
N ALA A 86 -11.51 0.59 3.03
CA ALA A 86 -11.49 1.20 1.69
C ALA A 86 -10.06 1.41 1.18
N ALA A 87 -9.11 1.79 2.04
CA ALA A 87 -7.69 1.92 1.66
C ALA A 87 -7.10 0.56 1.26
N ALA A 88 -7.39 -0.50 2.02
CA ALA A 88 -6.98 -1.85 1.70
C ALA A 88 -7.61 -2.36 0.38
N TYR A 89 -8.90 -2.07 0.15
CA TYR A 89 -9.61 -2.45 -1.07
C TYR A 89 -9.00 -1.81 -2.32
N MET A 90 -8.80 -0.50 -2.27
CA MET A 90 -8.27 0.26 -3.41
C MET A 90 -6.86 -0.19 -3.81
N ASP A 91 -6.08 -0.71 -2.88
CA ASP A 91 -4.71 -1.18 -3.12
C ASP A 91 -4.57 -2.71 -3.11
N SER A 92 -5.69 -3.44 -3.09
CA SER A 92 -5.72 -4.91 -3.18
C SER A 92 -4.94 -5.59 -2.05
N SER A 93 -5.06 -5.06 -0.82
CA SER A 93 -4.41 -5.59 0.38
C SER A 93 -5.34 -6.55 1.12
N PRO A 94 -4.92 -7.78 1.46
CA PRO A 94 -5.76 -8.73 2.14
C PRO A 94 -5.86 -8.41 3.62
N ILE A 95 -7.05 -8.03 4.08
CA ILE A 95 -7.38 -7.93 5.50
C ILE A 95 -8.69 -8.65 5.79
N VAL A 96 -8.83 -9.18 6.99
CA VAL A 96 -10.08 -9.67 7.54
C VAL A 96 -10.47 -8.75 8.68
N ALA A 97 -11.57 -8.03 8.49
CA ALA A 97 -12.18 -7.18 9.50
C ALA A 97 -13.27 -7.96 10.21
N ILE A 98 -13.17 -8.09 11.51
CA ILE A 98 -14.12 -8.78 12.37
C ILE A 98 -14.80 -7.71 13.20
N THR A 99 -16.12 -7.58 13.05
CA THR A 99 -16.93 -6.66 13.84
C THR A 99 -17.90 -7.44 14.72
N GLY A 100 -18.19 -6.91 15.89
CA GLY A 100 -19.33 -7.39 16.67
C GLY A 100 -20.60 -6.67 16.26
N ASN A 101 -21.75 -7.29 16.54
CA ASN A 101 -23.06 -6.64 16.39
C ASN A 101 -23.96 -6.93 17.60
N VAL A 102 -25.10 -6.27 17.63
CA VAL A 102 -26.17 -6.58 18.58
C VAL A 102 -26.65 -8.02 18.38
N LYS A 103 -27.39 -8.57 19.33
CA LYS A 103 -27.98 -9.91 19.18
C LYS A 103 -28.87 -10.00 17.94
N THR A 104 -28.93 -11.17 17.31
CA THR A 104 -29.72 -11.39 16.08
C THR A 104 -31.17 -10.94 16.20
N SER A 105 -31.78 -11.11 17.37
CA SER A 105 -33.17 -10.68 17.67
C SER A 105 -33.37 -9.17 17.70
N LEU A 106 -32.29 -8.39 17.70
CA LEU A 106 -32.29 -6.91 17.74
C LEU A 106 -31.89 -6.28 16.42
N LEU A 107 -31.44 -7.07 15.45
CA LEU A 107 -31.05 -6.56 14.12
C LEU A 107 -32.24 -5.94 13.40
N GLY A 108 -32.07 -4.73 12.87
CA GLY A 108 -33.10 -3.96 12.17
C GLY A 108 -34.08 -3.24 13.10
N SER A 109 -33.76 -3.12 14.39
CA SER A 109 -34.65 -2.50 15.40
C SER A 109 -34.14 -1.15 15.94
N ASP A 110 -33.15 -0.54 15.29
CA ASP A 110 -32.47 0.70 15.71
C ASP A 110 -31.90 0.62 17.14
N SER A 111 -31.39 -0.53 17.50
CA SER A 111 -30.81 -0.79 18.82
C SER A 111 -29.57 0.04 19.07
N PHE A 112 -29.24 0.26 20.34
CA PHE A 112 -28.02 0.99 20.71
C PHE A 112 -26.75 0.39 20.07
N GLN A 113 -26.00 1.22 19.35
CA GLN A 113 -24.81 0.84 18.59
C GLN A 113 -25.05 -0.22 17.51
N GLU A 114 -26.25 -0.36 17.00
CA GLU A 114 -26.53 -1.13 15.80
C GLU A 114 -26.17 -0.34 14.55
N VAL A 115 -25.60 -1.01 13.57
CA VAL A 115 -25.38 -0.50 12.21
C VAL A 115 -25.28 -1.69 11.24
N ASP A 116 -25.87 -1.57 10.06
CA ASP A 116 -25.63 -2.53 8.97
C ASP A 116 -24.23 -2.28 8.36
N ILE A 117 -23.22 -2.71 9.09
CA ILE A 117 -21.82 -2.54 8.65
C ILE A 117 -21.50 -3.38 7.40
N ALA A 118 -22.17 -4.51 7.20
CA ALA A 118 -22.01 -5.32 6.01
C ALA A 118 -22.49 -4.55 4.77
N GLY A 119 -23.66 -3.90 4.85
CA GLY A 119 -24.15 -3.01 3.80
C GLY A 119 -23.28 -1.79 3.58
N VAL A 120 -22.82 -1.12 4.64
CA VAL A 120 -21.92 0.05 4.55
C VAL A 120 -20.60 -0.30 3.88
N THR A 121 -20.04 -1.48 4.11
CA THR A 121 -18.73 -1.88 3.57
C THR A 121 -18.80 -2.66 2.26
N MET A 122 -19.98 -3.03 1.79
CA MET A 122 -20.18 -3.78 0.54
C MET A 122 -19.40 -3.19 -0.65
N PRO A 123 -19.43 -1.87 -0.93
CA PRO A 123 -18.74 -1.30 -2.10
C PRO A 123 -17.22 -1.20 -1.94
N VAL A 124 -16.69 -1.45 -0.75
CA VAL A 124 -15.26 -1.31 -0.42
C VAL A 124 -14.63 -2.58 0.16
N THR A 125 -15.29 -3.73 -0.05
CA THR A 125 -14.80 -5.07 0.31
C THR A 125 -14.91 -6.02 -0.86
N LYS A 126 -14.18 -7.12 -0.83
CA LYS A 126 -14.44 -8.25 -1.74
C LYS A 126 -15.71 -8.97 -1.36
N TYR A 127 -15.95 -9.07 -0.08
CA TYR A 127 -17.16 -9.66 0.50
C TYR A 127 -17.39 -9.12 1.90
N SER A 128 -18.64 -8.88 2.25
CA SER A 128 -19.08 -8.50 3.59
C SER A 128 -20.35 -9.23 3.94
N PHE A 129 -20.44 -9.79 5.13
CA PHE A 129 -21.60 -10.57 5.55
C PHE A 129 -21.74 -10.60 7.07
N ILE A 130 -22.96 -10.88 7.53
CA ILE A 130 -23.29 -11.12 8.93
C ILE A 130 -23.29 -12.64 9.16
N ALA A 131 -22.58 -13.11 10.18
CA ALA A 131 -22.57 -14.51 10.55
C ALA A 131 -23.96 -14.93 11.06
N SER A 132 -24.57 -15.91 10.41
CA SER A 132 -25.92 -16.40 10.76
C SER A 132 -25.92 -17.44 11.88
N GLY A 133 -24.77 -18.03 12.16
CA GLY A 133 -24.64 -19.17 13.09
C GLY A 133 -25.04 -20.54 12.51
N GLU A 134 -25.64 -20.58 11.32
CA GLU A 134 -26.05 -21.84 10.68
C GLU A 134 -24.87 -22.73 10.28
N ARG A 135 -23.83 -22.13 9.76
CA ARG A 135 -22.59 -22.82 9.33
C ARG A 135 -21.50 -22.84 10.42
N GLY A 136 -21.70 -22.07 11.48
CA GLY A 136 -20.74 -21.83 12.53
C GLY A 136 -19.72 -20.73 12.18
N VAL A 137 -19.27 -20.00 13.20
CA VAL A 137 -18.30 -18.90 13.09
C VAL A 137 -16.96 -19.38 12.49
N ALA A 138 -16.55 -20.60 12.86
CA ALA A 138 -15.32 -21.19 12.32
C ALA A 138 -15.31 -21.24 10.78
N GLN A 139 -16.40 -21.71 10.18
CA GLN A 139 -16.48 -21.83 8.72
C GLN A 139 -16.54 -20.47 8.04
N ASP A 140 -17.29 -19.53 8.61
CA ASP A 140 -17.41 -18.16 8.10
C ASP A 140 -16.06 -17.44 8.08
N VAL A 141 -15.27 -17.59 9.15
CA VAL A 141 -13.94 -16.98 9.23
C VAL A 141 -12.93 -17.63 8.28
N ARG A 142 -12.95 -18.97 8.12
CA ARG A 142 -12.11 -19.68 7.14
C ARG A 142 -12.39 -19.20 5.72
N GLU A 143 -13.67 -19.04 5.38
CA GLU A 143 -14.08 -18.52 4.08
C GLU A 143 -13.60 -17.09 3.86
N ALA A 144 -13.70 -16.23 4.87
CA ALA A 144 -13.19 -14.85 4.82
C ALA A 144 -11.70 -14.81 4.48
N PHE A 145 -10.87 -15.66 5.10
CA PHE A 145 -9.44 -15.76 4.79
C PHE A 145 -9.18 -16.26 3.37
N SER A 146 -9.91 -17.27 2.91
CA SER A 146 -9.81 -17.77 1.55
C SER A 146 -10.16 -16.69 0.52
N ILE A 147 -11.28 -15.99 0.70
CA ILE A 147 -11.71 -14.91 -0.20
C ILE A 147 -10.70 -13.77 -0.21
N ALA A 148 -10.19 -13.34 0.96
CA ALA A 148 -9.24 -12.23 1.05
C ALA A 148 -7.96 -12.47 0.25
N GLN A 149 -7.48 -13.71 0.17
CA GLN A 149 -6.24 -14.11 -0.52
C GLN A 149 -6.44 -14.55 -1.97
N SER A 150 -7.67 -14.92 -2.38
CA SER A 150 -7.95 -15.48 -3.71
C SER A 150 -7.95 -14.42 -4.80
N GLY A 151 -7.44 -14.76 -5.99
CA GLY A 151 -7.43 -13.88 -7.16
C GLY A 151 -6.77 -12.52 -6.85
N ARG A 152 -7.42 -11.42 -7.24
CA ARG A 152 -7.05 -10.10 -6.76
C ARG A 152 -7.37 -10.01 -5.27
N LYS A 153 -6.34 -9.88 -4.45
CA LYS A 153 -6.46 -9.82 -2.99
C LYS A 153 -7.26 -8.59 -2.54
N GLY A 154 -7.83 -8.64 -1.34
CA GLY A 154 -8.58 -7.50 -0.80
C GLY A 154 -9.25 -7.80 0.53
N PRO A 155 -9.90 -6.79 1.13
CA PRO A 155 -10.54 -6.90 2.42
C PRO A 155 -11.83 -7.73 2.37
N VAL A 156 -12.08 -8.45 3.48
CA VAL A 156 -13.35 -9.12 3.78
C VAL A 156 -13.80 -8.68 5.17
N LEU A 157 -15.09 -8.43 5.33
CA LEU A 157 -15.69 -8.12 6.63
C LEU A 157 -16.60 -9.27 7.08
N VAL A 158 -16.42 -9.70 8.32
CA VAL A 158 -17.30 -10.65 9.00
C VAL A 158 -17.89 -9.96 10.22
N ASP A 159 -19.19 -9.74 10.21
CA ASP A 159 -19.92 -9.14 11.31
C ASP A 159 -20.56 -10.23 12.15
N ILE A 160 -20.23 -10.30 13.45
CA ILE A 160 -20.61 -11.41 14.32
C ILE A 160 -21.54 -10.89 15.41
N PRO A 161 -22.84 -11.22 15.35
CA PRO A 161 -23.79 -10.90 16.42
C PRO A 161 -23.36 -11.52 17.76
N ALA A 162 -23.62 -10.82 18.88
CA ALA A 162 -23.15 -11.22 20.21
C ALA A 162 -23.70 -12.59 20.65
N ASP A 163 -24.94 -12.92 20.31
CA ASP A 163 -25.51 -14.25 20.59
C ASP A 163 -24.90 -15.37 19.75
N ILE A 164 -24.47 -15.08 18.51
CA ILE A 164 -23.74 -16.02 17.65
C ILE A 164 -22.31 -16.24 18.20
N ALA A 165 -21.63 -15.19 18.65
CA ALA A 165 -20.34 -15.33 19.32
C ALA A 165 -20.40 -16.21 20.57
N ALA A 166 -21.51 -16.14 21.34
CA ALA A 166 -21.74 -16.94 22.54
C ALA A 166 -22.30 -18.33 22.25
N GLN A 167 -22.89 -18.57 21.06
CA GLN A 167 -23.53 -19.83 20.68
C GLN A 167 -22.51 -20.98 20.66
N SER A 168 -22.94 -22.15 21.17
CA SER A 168 -22.13 -23.36 21.05
C SER A 168 -22.19 -23.93 19.64
N GLU A 169 -21.05 -24.26 19.08
CA GLU A 169 -20.88 -24.88 17.77
C GLU A 169 -19.97 -26.11 17.83
N GLU A 170 -20.13 -27.02 16.87
CA GLU A 170 -19.14 -28.08 16.65
C GLU A 170 -17.92 -27.52 15.96
N TYR A 171 -16.79 -27.57 16.65
CA TYR A 171 -15.51 -27.15 16.08
C TYR A 171 -14.60 -28.35 15.84
N GLU A 172 -14.07 -28.43 14.63
CA GLU A 172 -13.00 -29.33 14.24
C GLU A 172 -11.87 -28.52 13.64
N ARG A 173 -10.65 -28.78 14.13
CA ARG A 173 -9.46 -28.10 13.60
C ARG A 173 -9.21 -28.48 12.15
N ALA A 174 -8.98 -27.49 11.29
CA ALA A 174 -8.67 -27.67 9.90
C ALA A 174 -7.26 -27.13 9.56
N PRO A 175 -6.66 -27.56 8.45
CA PRO A 175 -5.47 -26.91 7.92
C PRO A 175 -5.77 -25.47 7.53
N LYS A 176 -4.71 -24.68 7.34
CA LYS A 176 -4.83 -23.32 6.84
C LYS A 176 -5.63 -23.29 5.53
N SER A 177 -6.55 -22.32 5.43
CA SER A 177 -7.33 -22.11 4.21
C SER A 177 -6.40 -21.76 3.04
N GLU A 178 -6.49 -22.52 1.97
CA GLU A 178 -5.75 -22.22 0.74
C GLU A 178 -6.59 -21.28 -0.14
N PRO A 179 -5.96 -20.26 -0.76
CA PRO A 179 -6.65 -19.42 -1.72
C PRO A 179 -7.02 -20.23 -2.96
N ALA A 180 -8.12 -19.87 -3.62
CA ALA A 180 -8.46 -20.46 -4.89
C ALA A 180 -7.28 -20.30 -5.89
N PRO A 181 -6.91 -21.35 -6.63
CA PRO A 181 -5.79 -21.29 -7.55
C PRO A 181 -6.02 -20.24 -8.65
N ALA A 182 -4.98 -19.51 -9.00
CA ALA A 182 -5.03 -18.58 -10.11
C ALA A 182 -5.27 -19.35 -11.42
N LYS A 183 -6.03 -18.75 -12.35
CA LYS A 183 -6.23 -19.30 -13.69
C LYS A 183 -4.86 -19.43 -14.39
N GLU A 184 -4.63 -20.56 -15.04
CA GLU A 184 -3.44 -20.74 -15.87
C GLU A 184 -3.61 -19.93 -17.17
N PRO A 185 -2.57 -19.21 -17.62
CA PRO A 185 -2.64 -18.43 -18.85
C PRO A 185 -2.84 -19.35 -20.05
N GLU A 186 -3.70 -18.95 -20.96
CA GLU A 186 -4.02 -19.72 -22.17
C GLU A 186 -2.83 -19.72 -23.14
N LYS A 187 -2.56 -20.88 -23.76
CA LYS A 187 -1.43 -21.04 -24.68
C LYS A 187 -1.50 -20.07 -25.87
N ALA A 188 -2.69 -19.85 -26.43
CA ALA A 188 -2.89 -18.94 -27.56
C ALA A 188 -2.59 -17.47 -27.19
N GLU A 189 -2.93 -17.04 -25.95
CA GLU A 189 -2.60 -15.70 -25.45
C GLU A 189 -1.09 -15.52 -25.28
N LEU A 190 -0.39 -16.54 -24.75
CA LEU A 190 1.06 -16.53 -24.61
C LEU A 190 1.76 -16.48 -25.98
N GLU A 191 1.32 -17.29 -26.95
CA GLU A 191 1.88 -17.30 -28.31
C GLU A 191 1.68 -15.96 -29.02
N ARG A 192 0.49 -15.35 -28.88
CA ARG A 192 0.21 -14.01 -29.40
C ARG A 192 1.12 -12.95 -28.79
N ALA A 193 1.27 -12.96 -27.47
CA ALA A 193 2.15 -12.02 -26.77
C ALA A 193 3.62 -12.21 -27.18
N ALA A 194 4.11 -13.45 -27.27
CA ALA A 194 5.48 -13.75 -27.71
C ALA A 194 5.73 -13.20 -29.13
N GLN A 195 4.80 -13.41 -30.08
CA GLN A 195 4.91 -12.87 -31.44
C GLN A 195 4.94 -11.34 -31.49
N MET A 196 4.21 -10.67 -30.56
CA MET A 196 4.25 -9.21 -30.46
C MET A 196 5.61 -8.74 -29.91
N MET A 197 6.15 -9.45 -28.92
CA MET A 197 7.46 -9.16 -28.32
C MET A 197 8.61 -9.32 -29.31
N GLU A 198 8.61 -10.39 -30.13
CA GLU A 198 9.64 -10.63 -31.16
C GLU A 198 9.70 -9.52 -32.22
N LYS A 199 8.58 -8.85 -32.48
CA LYS A 199 8.48 -7.78 -33.48
C LYS A 199 8.79 -6.39 -32.91
N ALA A 200 8.80 -6.23 -31.59
CA ALA A 200 8.99 -4.95 -30.94
C ALA A 200 10.44 -4.48 -31.05
N LYS A 201 10.64 -3.22 -31.35
CA LYS A 201 11.95 -2.55 -31.39
C LYS A 201 12.19 -1.65 -30.19
N ARG A 202 11.12 -1.21 -29.54
CA ARG A 202 11.15 -0.30 -28.37
C ARG A 202 10.22 -0.82 -27.26
N PRO A 203 10.45 -2.06 -26.77
CA PRO A 203 9.59 -2.61 -25.72
C PRO A 203 9.84 -1.90 -24.38
N LEU A 204 8.77 -1.77 -23.57
CA LEU A 204 8.81 -1.25 -22.21
C LEU A 204 7.95 -2.12 -21.30
N ILE A 205 8.49 -2.53 -20.16
CA ILE A 205 7.69 -3.15 -19.09
C ILE A 205 7.18 -2.06 -18.15
N TYR A 206 5.85 -2.00 -17.96
CA TYR A 206 5.19 -1.15 -17.00
C TYR A 206 4.67 -1.99 -15.83
N VAL A 207 5.29 -1.85 -14.66
CA VAL A 207 5.04 -2.70 -13.48
C VAL A 207 4.09 -2.03 -12.50
N GLY A 208 3.08 -2.79 -12.07
CA GLY A 208 2.16 -2.40 -11.01
C GLY A 208 2.36 -3.16 -9.71
N GLY A 209 1.46 -2.89 -8.74
CA GLY A 209 1.44 -3.57 -7.43
C GLY A 209 1.17 -5.08 -7.51
N GLY A 210 0.58 -5.56 -8.61
CA GLY A 210 0.35 -6.97 -8.87
C GLY A 210 1.64 -7.80 -8.85
N ALA A 211 2.76 -7.25 -9.34
CA ALA A 211 4.06 -7.92 -9.31
C ALA A 211 4.55 -8.18 -7.88
N ILE A 212 4.31 -7.24 -6.96
CA ILE A 212 4.65 -7.40 -5.55
C ILE A 212 3.67 -8.36 -4.86
N SER A 213 2.38 -8.22 -5.15
CA SER A 213 1.32 -9.03 -4.52
C SER A 213 1.44 -10.52 -4.88
N SER A 214 1.76 -10.85 -6.12
CA SER A 214 1.97 -12.23 -6.60
C SER A 214 3.33 -12.81 -6.22
N GLY A 215 4.29 -11.99 -5.74
CA GLY A 215 5.66 -12.43 -5.49
C GLY A 215 6.51 -12.59 -6.77
N ALA A 216 6.11 -11.98 -7.88
CA ALA A 216 6.72 -12.16 -9.20
C ALA A 216 8.03 -11.34 -9.41
N SER A 217 8.58 -10.69 -8.38
CA SER A 217 9.73 -9.78 -8.53
C SER A 217 10.98 -10.45 -9.13
N ASP A 218 11.29 -11.68 -8.73
CA ASP A 218 12.44 -12.42 -9.26
C ASP A 218 12.20 -12.88 -10.71
N ALA A 219 11.00 -13.36 -11.02
CA ALA A 219 10.61 -13.70 -12.39
C ALA A 219 10.65 -12.47 -13.31
N LEU A 220 10.16 -11.33 -12.83
CA LEU A 220 10.25 -10.04 -13.53
C LEU A 220 11.69 -9.62 -13.81
N LYS A 221 12.55 -9.72 -12.80
CA LYS A 221 13.97 -9.38 -12.94
C LYS A 221 14.64 -10.28 -14.00
N THR A 222 14.45 -11.58 -13.91
CA THR A 222 14.99 -12.54 -14.87
C THR A 222 14.49 -12.29 -16.28
N PHE A 223 13.18 -12.03 -16.43
CA PHE A 223 12.53 -11.73 -17.71
C PHE A 223 13.07 -10.45 -18.35
N ALA A 224 13.10 -9.35 -17.59
CA ALA A 224 13.60 -8.07 -18.08
C ALA A 224 15.09 -8.13 -18.48
N GLN A 225 15.92 -8.82 -17.69
CA GLN A 225 17.34 -9.00 -17.96
C GLN A 225 17.60 -9.89 -19.18
N LYS A 226 16.88 -11.04 -19.31
CA LYS A 226 17.02 -11.92 -20.47
C LYS A 226 16.69 -11.23 -21.77
N LEU A 227 15.64 -10.41 -21.77
CA LEU A 227 15.16 -9.73 -22.98
C LEU A 227 15.71 -8.31 -23.15
N HIS A 228 16.57 -7.83 -22.24
CA HIS A 228 17.09 -6.47 -22.20
C HIS A 228 16.00 -5.38 -22.35
N ILE A 229 14.84 -5.59 -21.67
CA ILE A 229 13.72 -4.66 -21.73
C ILE A 229 13.76 -3.72 -20.52
N PRO A 230 13.73 -2.38 -20.74
CA PRO A 230 13.66 -1.43 -19.65
C PRO A 230 12.36 -1.53 -18.86
N VAL A 231 12.44 -1.20 -17.56
CA VAL A 231 11.33 -1.32 -16.60
C VAL A 231 10.99 0.04 -16.02
N ALA A 232 9.73 0.44 -16.17
CA ALA A 232 9.15 1.58 -15.48
C ALA A 232 8.02 1.08 -14.55
N CYS A 233 7.65 1.83 -13.51
CA CYS A 233 6.67 1.37 -12.56
C CYS A 233 5.61 2.42 -12.20
N SER A 234 4.46 1.95 -11.71
CA SER A 234 3.54 2.78 -10.93
C SER A 234 4.08 2.95 -9.51
N MET A 235 3.50 3.86 -8.72
CA MET A 235 3.84 4.00 -7.29
C MET A 235 3.73 2.66 -6.55
N MET A 236 2.68 1.88 -6.80
CA MET A 236 2.48 0.59 -6.16
C MET A 236 3.44 -0.49 -6.66
N GLY A 237 4.14 -0.26 -7.77
CA GLY A 237 5.17 -1.14 -8.32
C GLY A 237 6.59 -0.85 -7.83
N LEU A 238 6.80 0.22 -7.06
CA LEU A 238 8.12 0.55 -6.50
C LEU A 238 8.63 -0.59 -5.60
N GLY A 239 9.88 -1.00 -5.84
CA GLY A 239 10.50 -2.15 -5.18
C GLY A 239 10.21 -3.50 -5.84
N ALA A 240 9.30 -3.61 -6.81
CA ALA A 240 9.13 -4.84 -7.59
C ALA A 240 10.36 -5.16 -8.45
N TYR A 241 11.05 -4.11 -8.89
CA TYR A 241 12.34 -4.17 -9.56
C TYR A 241 13.32 -3.25 -8.83
N PRO A 242 14.58 -3.65 -8.56
CA PRO A 242 15.52 -2.82 -7.78
C PRO A 242 15.79 -1.47 -8.45
N CYS A 243 15.72 -0.38 -7.67
CA CYS A 243 15.97 0.96 -8.19
C CYS A 243 17.42 1.17 -8.68
N SER A 244 18.39 0.44 -8.13
CA SER A 244 19.79 0.46 -8.54
C SER A 244 20.07 -0.29 -9.85
N ALA A 245 19.12 -1.08 -10.35
CA ALA A 245 19.32 -1.87 -11.57
C ALA A 245 19.35 -1.00 -12.84
N GLU A 246 20.24 -1.32 -13.78
CA GLU A 246 20.49 -0.54 -15.00
C GLU A 246 19.23 -0.32 -15.85
N LEU A 247 18.39 -1.36 -15.98
CA LEU A 247 17.15 -1.32 -16.76
C LEU A 247 16.02 -0.53 -16.08
N PHE A 248 16.17 -0.14 -14.81
CA PHE A 248 15.12 0.60 -14.11
C PHE A 248 15.08 2.08 -14.51
N LEU A 249 13.89 2.55 -14.87
CA LEU A 249 13.66 3.93 -15.30
C LEU A 249 12.99 4.80 -14.23
N GLY A 250 12.41 4.17 -13.21
CA GLY A 250 11.67 4.87 -12.16
C GLY A 250 10.16 4.91 -12.38
N LEU A 251 9.53 5.83 -11.65
CA LEU A 251 8.10 6.04 -11.63
C LEU A 251 7.60 6.66 -12.94
N VAL A 252 6.49 6.17 -13.48
CA VAL A 252 5.75 6.77 -14.61
C VAL A 252 4.53 7.55 -14.08
N GLY A 253 4.12 8.59 -14.79
CA GLY A 253 2.90 9.34 -14.54
C GLY A 253 3.13 10.78 -14.11
N MET A 254 2.13 11.39 -13.47
CA MET A 254 2.04 12.81 -13.15
C MET A 254 3.30 13.37 -12.45
N HIS A 255 3.85 12.65 -11.50
CA HIS A 255 5.09 13.00 -10.76
C HIS A 255 6.23 12.02 -11.10
N GLY A 256 6.15 11.39 -12.27
CA GLY A 256 7.10 10.38 -12.71
C GLY A 256 8.46 10.94 -13.10
N ASN A 257 9.40 10.01 -13.25
CA ASN A 257 10.71 10.30 -13.79
C ASN A 257 10.58 10.68 -15.29
N PRO A 258 11.16 11.80 -15.74
CA PRO A 258 11.04 12.21 -17.15
C PRO A 258 11.53 11.15 -18.14
N ALA A 259 12.59 10.38 -17.83
CA ALA A 259 13.05 9.32 -18.72
C ALA A 259 12.04 8.17 -18.82
N ALA A 260 11.40 7.80 -17.71
CA ALA A 260 10.35 6.78 -17.70
C ALA A 260 9.12 7.24 -18.51
N ASN A 261 8.71 8.50 -18.35
CA ASN A 261 7.61 9.08 -19.12
C ASN A 261 7.96 9.20 -20.62
N MET A 262 9.19 9.58 -20.96
CA MET A 262 9.66 9.62 -22.36
C MET A 262 9.74 8.22 -22.97
N ALA A 263 10.14 7.21 -22.19
CA ALA A 263 10.14 5.82 -22.65
C ALA A 263 8.71 5.33 -22.93
N ALA A 264 7.76 5.63 -22.05
CA ALA A 264 6.34 5.29 -22.27
C ALA A 264 5.77 5.97 -23.52
N LEU A 265 6.08 7.25 -23.77
CA LEU A 265 5.64 8.00 -24.94
C LEU A 265 6.19 7.45 -26.26
N ASN A 266 7.39 6.85 -26.25
CA ASN A 266 8.11 6.45 -27.46
C ASN A 266 8.21 4.93 -27.65
N CYS A 267 7.75 4.11 -26.71
CA CYS A 267 7.72 2.66 -26.89
C CYS A 267 6.78 2.25 -28.03
N ASP A 268 7.08 1.14 -28.70
CA ASP A 268 6.21 0.51 -29.69
C ASP A 268 5.47 -0.71 -29.12
N LEU A 269 5.91 -1.21 -27.96
CA LEU A 269 5.25 -2.25 -27.20
C LEU A 269 5.31 -1.92 -25.70
N LEU A 270 4.15 -1.89 -25.04
CA LEU A 270 4.03 -1.75 -23.60
C LEU A 270 3.54 -3.08 -22.99
N ILE A 271 4.32 -3.63 -22.06
CA ILE A 271 3.95 -4.84 -21.32
C ILE A 271 3.51 -4.41 -19.93
N ALA A 272 2.22 -4.33 -19.71
CA ALA A 272 1.63 -3.99 -18.42
C ALA A 272 1.58 -5.24 -17.54
N ALA A 273 2.44 -5.28 -16.51
CA ALA A 273 2.63 -6.40 -15.62
C ALA A 273 1.98 -6.14 -14.26
N GLY A 274 0.76 -6.65 -14.05
CA GLY A 274 -0.01 -6.45 -12.82
C GLY A 274 -0.28 -4.97 -12.52
N ALA A 275 -0.69 -4.19 -13.52
CA ALA A 275 -0.86 -2.74 -13.46
C ALA A 275 -2.23 -2.31 -13.98
N ARG A 276 -2.94 -1.44 -13.24
CA ARG A 276 -4.33 -1.04 -13.48
C ARG A 276 -4.53 0.22 -14.35
N PHE A 277 -3.49 0.83 -14.87
CA PHE A 277 -3.56 2.09 -15.62
C PHE A 277 -4.35 3.20 -14.89
N SER A 278 -3.94 3.51 -13.66
CA SER A 278 -4.54 4.59 -12.86
C SER A 278 -4.49 5.93 -13.61
N ASN A 279 -5.48 6.80 -13.39
CA ASN A 279 -5.50 8.16 -13.94
C ASN A 279 -4.32 9.05 -13.50
N ARG A 280 -3.58 8.64 -12.48
CA ARG A 280 -2.33 9.30 -12.04
C ARG A 280 -1.14 8.90 -12.89
N VAL A 281 -1.23 7.81 -13.63
CA VAL A 281 -0.20 7.30 -14.56
C VAL A 281 -0.60 7.61 -15.99
N ALA A 282 -1.79 7.22 -16.39
CA ALA A 282 -2.35 7.48 -17.71
C ALA A 282 -3.29 8.70 -17.62
N ALA A 283 -2.68 9.88 -17.49
CA ALA A 283 -3.41 11.14 -17.32
C ALA A 283 -4.32 11.45 -18.53
N SER A 284 -3.91 11.07 -19.73
CA SER A 284 -4.72 11.00 -20.94
C SER A 284 -4.52 9.63 -21.58
N LYS A 285 -5.63 8.99 -21.93
CA LYS A 285 -5.62 7.68 -22.59
C LYS A 285 -4.88 7.73 -23.93
N GLU A 286 -5.09 8.80 -24.68
CA GLU A 286 -4.55 9.03 -26.01
C GLU A 286 -3.05 9.40 -25.98
N SER A 287 -2.52 9.86 -24.85
CA SER A 287 -1.16 10.36 -24.74
C SER A 287 -0.21 9.47 -23.92
N PHE A 288 -0.74 8.45 -23.23
CA PHE A 288 0.09 7.64 -22.31
C PHE A 288 1.13 6.78 -23.05
N ALA A 289 0.75 6.03 -24.06
CA ALA A 289 1.65 5.23 -24.89
C ALA A 289 1.10 5.18 -26.33
N PRO A 290 0.99 6.32 -27.04
CA PRO A 290 0.18 6.47 -28.24
C PRO A 290 0.66 5.62 -29.41
N LYS A 291 1.92 5.21 -29.42
CA LYS A 291 2.55 4.42 -30.48
C LYS A 291 2.60 2.92 -30.18
N ALA A 292 2.31 2.56 -28.93
CA ALA A 292 2.54 1.20 -28.46
C ALA A 292 1.34 0.29 -28.72
N LYS A 293 1.62 -0.94 -29.09
CA LYS A 293 0.75 -2.06 -28.80
C LYS A 293 0.85 -2.41 -27.33
N ILE A 294 -0.23 -2.90 -26.72
CA ILE A 294 -0.29 -3.15 -25.28
C ILE A 294 -0.59 -4.62 -25.02
N ILE A 295 0.28 -5.28 -24.28
CA ILE A 295 0.04 -6.57 -23.65
C ILE A 295 -0.31 -6.31 -22.19
N HIS A 296 -1.50 -6.72 -21.76
CA HIS A 296 -1.94 -6.58 -20.37
C HIS A 296 -1.98 -7.94 -19.67
N ILE A 297 -1.15 -8.11 -18.64
CA ILE A 297 -1.06 -9.32 -17.82
C ILE A 297 -1.64 -9.00 -16.45
N ASP A 298 -2.77 -9.61 -16.11
CA ASP A 298 -3.41 -9.42 -14.80
C ASP A 298 -4.09 -10.70 -14.31
N ILE A 299 -4.31 -10.78 -13.00
CA ILE A 299 -5.05 -11.88 -12.36
C ILE A 299 -6.55 -11.63 -12.36
N ASP A 300 -6.97 -10.38 -12.60
CA ASP A 300 -8.35 -9.91 -12.56
C ASP A 300 -8.81 -9.49 -13.97
N ALA A 301 -9.67 -10.30 -14.57
CA ALA A 301 -10.23 -10.01 -15.90
C ALA A 301 -10.99 -8.69 -15.96
N ALA A 302 -11.51 -8.18 -14.84
CA ALA A 302 -12.24 -6.92 -14.78
C ALA A 302 -11.34 -5.67 -14.98
N GLU A 303 -10.02 -5.83 -14.92
CA GLU A 303 -9.08 -4.73 -15.21
C GLU A 303 -8.74 -4.61 -16.69
N PHE A 304 -9.01 -5.64 -17.52
CA PHE A 304 -8.80 -5.55 -18.96
C PHE A 304 -9.74 -4.53 -19.61
N ASP A 305 -9.19 -3.70 -20.48
CA ASP A 305 -9.89 -2.67 -21.27
C ASP A 305 -10.67 -1.63 -20.46
N LYS A 306 -10.53 -1.64 -19.15
CA LYS A 306 -11.24 -0.72 -18.25
C LYS A 306 -10.79 0.73 -18.40
N ASN A 307 -9.49 0.96 -18.45
CA ASN A 307 -8.89 2.30 -18.54
C ASN A 307 -8.16 2.53 -19.85
N ILE A 308 -7.49 1.51 -20.37
CA ILE A 308 -6.78 1.52 -21.66
C ILE A 308 -7.11 0.23 -22.40
N ILE A 309 -7.46 0.34 -23.66
CA ILE A 309 -7.70 -0.82 -24.54
C ILE A 309 -6.36 -1.47 -24.85
N SER A 310 -6.27 -2.78 -24.66
CA SER A 310 -5.07 -3.58 -24.89
C SER A 310 -5.18 -4.44 -26.14
N ASP A 311 -4.06 -4.67 -26.82
CA ASP A 311 -3.98 -5.51 -28.02
C ASP A 311 -3.95 -7.00 -27.70
N ALA A 312 -3.47 -7.38 -26.52
CA ALA A 312 -3.47 -8.74 -26.01
C ALA A 312 -3.68 -8.76 -24.49
N HIS A 313 -4.49 -9.73 -24.03
CA HIS A 313 -4.75 -9.99 -22.62
C HIS A 313 -4.15 -11.32 -22.22
N ILE A 314 -3.55 -11.39 -21.03
CA ILE A 314 -3.14 -12.66 -20.43
C ILE A 314 -3.70 -12.71 -19.02
N LEU A 315 -4.73 -13.55 -18.83
CA LEU A 315 -5.34 -13.77 -17.53
C LEU A 315 -4.61 -14.88 -16.79
N GLY A 316 -3.94 -14.52 -15.67
CA GLY A 316 -3.23 -15.53 -14.88
C GLY A 316 -2.27 -14.95 -13.84
N ASP A 317 -1.58 -15.84 -13.14
CA ASP A 317 -0.50 -15.48 -12.23
C ASP A 317 0.67 -14.84 -13.00
N LEU A 318 1.12 -13.68 -12.54
CA LEU A 318 2.16 -12.93 -13.25
C LEU A 318 3.50 -13.67 -13.28
N GLY A 319 3.91 -14.30 -12.16
CA GLY A 319 5.18 -15.01 -12.10
C GLY A 319 5.23 -16.15 -13.09
N LYS A 320 4.22 -17.02 -13.07
CA LYS A 320 4.07 -18.13 -14.02
C LYS A 320 3.99 -17.65 -15.47
N THR A 321 3.28 -16.55 -15.72
CA THR A 321 3.17 -15.97 -17.07
C THR A 321 4.53 -15.51 -17.59
N LEU A 322 5.30 -14.78 -16.79
CA LEU A 322 6.63 -14.30 -17.16
C LEU A 322 7.63 -15.44 -17.37
N GLU A 323 7.56 -16.49 -16.55
CA GLU A 323 8.39 -17.71 -16.71
C GLU A 323 8.08 -18.42 -18.04
N LYS A 324 6.79 -18.62 -18.36
CA LYS A 324 6.37 -19.24 -19.63
C LYS A 324 6.79 -18.40 -20.83
N LEU A 325 6.55 -17.09 -20.83
CA LEU A 325 6.98 -16.21 -21.90
C LEU A 325 8.50 -16.17 -22.03
N SER A 326 9.22 -16.18 -20.90
CA SER A 326 10.68 -16.26 -20.91
C SER A 326 11.20 -17.55 -21.56
N ALA A 327 10.51 -18.67 -21.35
CA ALA A 327 10.89 -19.94 -21.98
C ALA A 327 10.64 -19.97 -23.50
N MET A 328 9.66 -19.22 -23.98
CA MET A 328 9.30 -19.16 -25.41
C MET A 328 10.18 -18.22 -26.23
N LEU A 329 10.79 -17.22 -25.62
CA LEU A 329 11.53 -16.16 -26.31
C LEU A 329 13.05 -16.37 -26.24
N PRO A 330 13.80 -16.09 -27.31
CA PRO A 330 15.26 -16.04 -27.26
C PRO A 330 15.73 -14.84 -26.41
N PRO A 331 17.01 -14.79 -26.00
CA PRO A 331 17.60 -13.57 -25.44
C PRO A 331 17.40 -12.37 -26.39
N GLY A 332 17.00 -11.23 -25.84
CA GLY A 332 16.74 -10.03 -26.62
C GLY A 332 17.99 -9.16 -26.80
N GLU A 333 18.01 -8.37 -27.86
CA GLU A 333 18.98 -7.31 -28.08
C GLU A 333 18.23 -5.99 -28.36
N ASN A 334 18.22 -5.08 -27.38
CA ASN A 334 17.54 -3.78 -27.48
C ASN A 334 18.53 -2.62 -27.35
N SER A 335 19.77 -2.80 -27.83
CA SER A 335 20.88 -1.86 -27.64
C SER A 335 20.59 -0.45 -28.17
N GLU A 336 19.96 -0.33 -29.35
CA GLU A 336 19.56 0.96 -29.93
C GLU A 336 18.55 1.69 -29.03
N TRP A 337 17.52 0.96 -28.60
CA TRP A 337 16.49 1.51 -27.69
C TRP A 337 17.07 1.93 -26.33
N LEU A 338 17.93 1.11 -25.74
CA LEU A 338 18.63 1.46 -24.50
C LEU A 338 19.53 2.68 -24.68
N GLY A 339 20.15 2.85 -25.85
CA GLY A 339 20.90 4.05 -26.22
C GLY A 339 20.03 5.31 -26.25
N GLU A 340 18.83 5.26 -26.85
CA GLU A 340 17.85 6.36 -26.82
C GLU A 340 17.44 6.70 -25.38
N ILE A 341 17.18 5.69 -24.56
CA ILE A 341 16.84 5.88 -23.14
C ILE A 341 17.97 6.52 -22.35
N ALA A 342 19.21 6.13 -22.61
CA ALA A 342 20.37 6.76 -21.99
C ALA A 342 20.47 8.25 -22.36
N GLU A 343 20.06 8.61 -23.59
CA GLU A 343 19.94 10.02 -23.99
C GLU A 343 18.83 10.74 -23.25
N PHE A 344 17.66 10.10 -23.05
CA PHE A 344 16.60 10.68 -22.21
C PHE A 344 17.11 10.96 -20.79
N LYS A 345 17.80 9.99 -20.16
CA LYS A 345 18.38 10.15 -18.82
C LYS A 345 19.39 11.31 -18.76
N ARG A 346 20.20 11.53 -19.80
CA ARG A 346 21.19 12.63 -19.85
C ARG A 346 20.54 14.01 -19.92
N ARG A 347 19.37 14.13 -20.55
CA ARG A 347 18.64 15.40 -20.70
C ARG A 347 17.87 15.82 -19.46
N ILE A 348 17.69 14.92 -18.48
CA ILE A 348 16.98 15.24 -17.24
C ILE A 348 17.84 16.19 -16.41
N PRO A 349 17.34 17.38 -16.05
CA PRO A 349 18.02 18.25 -15.11
C PRO A 349 18.23 17.52 -13.78
N ARG A 350 19.46 17.48 -13.30
CA ARG A 350 19.69 16.98 -11.93
C ARG A 350 18.95 17.90 -10.96
N PRO A 351 18.16 17.35 -10.03
CA PRO A 351 17.49 18.17 -9.04
C PRO A 351 18.54 18.98 -8.27
N LYS A 352 18.31 20.29 -8.17
CA LYS A 352 19.14 21.10 -7.26
C LYS A 352 18.94 20.56 -5.84
N PRO A 353 20.01 20.46 -5.02
CA PRO A 353 19.86 20.05 -3.64
C PRO A 353 18.87 20.97 -2.92
N TYR A 354 17.69 20.48 -2.63
CA TYR A 354 16.69 21.15 -1.81
C TYR A 354 16.26 20.22 -0.67
N ALA A 355 15.62 20.77 0.36
CA ALA A 355 15.44 20.05 1.61
C ALA A 355 14.81 18.64 1.48
N PRO A 356 13.69 18.44 0.76
CA PRO A 356 13.10 17.11 0.61
C PRO A 356 14.03 16.09 -0.04
N TYR A 357 14.70 16.46 -1.14
CA TYR A 357 15.67 15.60 -1.81
C TYR A 357 16.78 15.18 -0.85
N THR A 358 17.45 16.16 -0.22
CA THR A 358 18.59 15.88 0.66
C THR A 358 18.21 14.99 1.84
N VAL A 359 17.05 15.22 2.44
CA VAL A 359 16.56 14.43 3.57
C VAL A 359 16.28 12.98 3.17
N LEU A 360 15.54 12.78 2.08
CA LEU A 360 15.10 11.44 1.66
C LEU A 360 16.24 10.63 1.02
N HIS A 361 17.09 11.26 0.24
CA HIS A 361 18.27 10.60 -0.31
C HIS A 361 19.26 10.20 0.79
N THR A 362 19.49 11.06 1.79
CA THR A 362 20.32 10.68 2.95
C THR A 362 19.72 9.49 3.72
N LEU A 363 18.38 9.43 3.85
CA LEU A 363 17.73 8.29 4.48
C LEU A 363 17.92 7.02 3.63
N SER A 364 17.75 7.12 2.30
CA SER A 364 17.95 6.01 1.37
C SER A 364 19.38 5.45 1.48
N GLU A 365 20.41 6.31 1.44
CA GLU A 365 21.81 5.91 1.62
C GLU A 365 22.04 5.16 2.95
N LEU A 366 21.50 5.69 4.06
CA LEU A 366 21.71 5.12 5.40
C LEU A 366 20.99 3.79 5.61
N THR A 367 19.87 3.58 4.95
CA THR A 367 19.08 2.35 5.01
C THR A 367 19.38 1.40 3.84
N LYS A 368 20.21 1.82 2.89
CA LYS A 368 20.54 1.06 1.67
C LYS A 368 19.30 0.61 0.87
N GLY A 369 18.23 1.38 0.91
CA GLY A 369 16.97 1.02 0.25
C GLY A 369 16.24 -0.19 0.83
N GLU A 370 16.64 -0.71 1.99
CA GLU A 370 16.16 -1.97 2.55
C GLU A 370 15.13 -1.82 3.68
N ALA A 371 14.90 -0.60 4.20
CA ALA A 371 13.94 -0.35 5.27
C ALA A 371 12.49 -0.49 4.77
N ASN A 372 11.57 -0.78 5.69
CA ASN A 372 10.15 -0.57 5.44
C ASN A 372 9.87 0.93 5.48
N ILE A 373 9.58 1.52 4.34
CA ILE A 373 9.21 2.92 4.21
C ILE A 373 7.70 3.01 4.11
N VAL A 374 7.11 3.59 5.14
CA VAL A 374 5.69 3.89 5.18
C VAL A 374 5.50 5.36 4.86
N THR A 375 4.57 5.70 4.00
CA THR A 375 4.24 7.11 3.77
C THR A 375 2.82 7.43 4.19
N ASP A 376 2.62 8.63 4.70
CA ASP A 376 1.32 9.28 4.68
C ASP A 376 1.07 9.90 3.30
N VAL A 377 -0.04 10.59 3.10
CA VAL A 377 -0.47 11.10 1.80
C VAL A 377 -0.13 12.59 1.63
N GLY A 378 0.29 12.95 0.43
CA GLY A 378 0.61 14.32 0.04
C GLY A 378 2.01 14.48 -0.56
N GLN A 379 2.63 15.66 -0.42
CA GLN A 379 3.96 15.92 -0.96
C GLN A 379 5.01 14.97 -0.39
N ASN A 380 4.93 14.61 0.88
CA ASN A 380 5.81 13.64 1.52
C ASN A 380 5.84 12.29 0.78
N GLN A 381 4.69 11.80 0.33
CA GLN A 381 4.52 10.56 -0.42
C GLN A 381 5.21 10.65 -1.79
N MET A 382 4.96 11.74 -2.52
CA MET A 382 5.53 11.94 -3.85
C MET A 382 7.05 12.12 -3.79
N TRP A 383 7.57 12.94 -2.87
CA TRP A 383 9.01 13.08 -2.67
C TRP A 383 9.68 11.76 -2.29
N THR A 384 9.02 10.95 -1.45
CA THR A 384 9.53 9.62 -1.08
C THR A 384 9.61 8.71 -2.30
N ALA A 385 8.57 8.69 -3.14
CA ALA A 385 8.56 7.89 -4.36
C ALA A 385 9.61 8.35 -5.40
N GLN A 386 9.99 9.64 -5.39
CA GLN A 386 10.99 10.21 -6.31
C GLN A 386 12.44 10.07 -5.82
N TYR A 387 12.69 10.08 -4.50
CA TYR A 387 14.02 10.30 -3.94
C TYR A 387 14.52 9.22 -2.98
N TYR A 388 13.71 8.20 -2.71
CA TYR A 388 14.14 7.03 -1.97
C TYR A 388 14.28 5.84 -2.92
N ASP A 389 15.43 5.17 -2.90
CA ASP A 389 15.70 4.00 -3.73
C ASP A 389 15.16 2.74 -3.06
N PHE A 390 14.18 2.10 -3.69
CA PHE A 390 13.57 0.87 -3.19
C PHE A 390 14.26 -0.34 -3.82
N GLU A 391 15.02 -1.09 -3.02
CA GLU A 391 15.81 -2.24 -3.50
C GLU A 391 15.08 -3.59 -3.33
N ARG A 392 13.97 -3.60 -2.62
CA ARG A 392 13.25 -4.85 -2.30
C ARG A 392 11.74 -4.71 -2.45
N PRO A 393 11.04 -5.79 -2.83
CA PRO A 393 9.58 -5.81 -2.80
C PRO A 393 9.06 -5.66 -1.36
N ARG A 394 7.83 -5.15 -1.24
CA ARG A 394 7.14 -4.90 0.04
C ARG A 394 7.88 -3.93 0.98
N SER A 395 8.73 -3.07 0.43
CA SER A 395 9.44 -2.04 1.19
C SER A 395 8.75 -0.67 1.17
N LEU A 396 7.89 -0.39 0.18
CA LEU A 396 7.01 0.78 0.18
C LEU A 396 5.59 0.39 0.65
N ILE A 397 5.10 1.09 1.67
CA ILE A 397 3.76 0.90 2.25
C ILE A 397 3.07 2.26 2.23
N THR A 398 2.05 2.41 1.39
CA THR A 398 1.43 3.70 1.11
C THR A 398 -0.02 3.53 0.68
N SER A 399 -0.89 4.49 0.97
CA SER A 399 -2.25 4.55 0.43
C SER A 399 -2.21 5.15 -0.98
N GLY A 400 -2.00 4.29 -1.99
CA GLY A 400 -1.81 4.72 -3.38
C GLY A 400 -3.12 4.97 -4.12
N GLY A 401 -4.12 4.12 -3.90
CA GLY A 401 -5.41 4.17 -4.59
C GLY A 401 -6.41 5.13 -3.94
N LEU A 402 -6.64 4.99 -2.63
CA LEU A 402 -7.57 5.86 -1.90
C LEU A 402 -6.94 7.21 -1.54
N GLY A 403 -5.66 7.23 -1.19
CA GLY A 403 -4.98 8.45 -0.76
C GLY A 403 -5.45 8.96 0.60
N ALA A 404 -5.65 8.05 1.56
CA ALA A 404 -6.13 8.38 2.90
C ALA A 404 -5.05 9.08 3.74
N MET A 405 -5.22 10.36 4.03
CA MET A 405 -4.40 11.06 5.03
C MET A 405 -4.65 10.47 6.42
N GLY A 406 -3.58 10.33 7.23
CA GLY A 406 -3.64 9.64 8.52
C GLY A 406 -3.38 8.13 8.43
N PHE A 407 -3.21 7.58 7.23
CA PHE A 407 -2.84 6.18 6.98
C PHE A 407 -1.52 5.80 7.65
N GLY A 408 -0.55 6.70 7.60
CA GLY A 408 0.86 6.39 7.83
C GLY A 408 1.17 5.80 9.20
N MET A 409 0.61 6.35 10.28
CA MET A 409 0.96 5.92 11.65
C MET A 409 0.48 4.49 11.95
N GLY A 410 -0.79 4.19 11.67
CA GLY A 410 -1.33 2.83 11.80
C GLY A 410 -0.55 1.84 10.94
N ALA A 411 -0.35 2.14 9.66
CA ALA A 411 0.39 1.28 8.74
C ALA A 411 1.85 1.03 9.19
N ALA A 412 2.52 2.03 9.78
CA ALA A 412 3.86 1.87 10.31
C ALA A 412 3.92 0.96 11.55
N ILE A 413 2.90 1.03 12.41
CA ILE A 413 2.73 0.09 13.54
C ILE A 413 2.63 -1.35 12.99
N GLY A 414 1.74 -1.57 12.03
CA GLY A 414 1.55 -2.89 11.42
C GLY A 414 2.80 -3.42 10.73
N ALA A 415 3.46 -2.58 9.93
CA ALA A 415 4.69 -2.96 9.22
C ALA A 415 5.83 -3.33 10.17
N ALA A 416 6.03 -2.55 11.24
CA ALA A 416 7.09 -2.80 12.22
C ALA A 416 6.86 -4.12 12.99
N LEU A 417 5.60 -4.43 13.31
CA LEU A 417 5.25 -5.68 13.99
C LEU A 417 5.30 -6.89 13.06
N GLY A 418 4.95 -6.71 11.78
CA GLY A 418 4.96 -7.77 10.78
C GLY A 418 6.36 -8.12 10.27
N LYS A 419 7.31 -7.17 10.33
CA LYS A 419 8.70 -7.34 9.86
C LYS A 419 9.69 -6.70 10.84
N PRO A 420 9.78 -7.23 12.07
CA PRO A 420 10.63 -6.65 13.13
C PRO A 420 12.13 -6.66 12.78
N GLU A 421 12.57 -7.54 11.88
CA GLU A 421 13.94 -7.60 11.39
C GLU A 421 14.33 -6.42 10.48
N ARG A 422 13.35 -5.64 10.00
CA ARG A 422 13.59 -4.46 9.17
C ARG A 422 13.30 -3.19 9.95
N LYS A 423 14.16 -2.19 9.82
CA LYS A 423 13.84 -0.85 10.36
C LYS A 423 12.62 -0.30 9.63
N THR A 424 11.65 0.21 10.38
CA THR A 424 10.46 0.85 9.82
C THR A 424 10.56 2.35 10.01
N VAL A 425 10.41 3.08 8.89
CA VAL A 425 10.43 4.55 8.87
C VAL A 425 9.12 5.05 8.26
N LEU A 426 8.40 5.86 9.02
CA LEU A 426 7.23 6.59 8.54
C LEU A 426 7.67 7.97 8.04
N ILE A 427 7.34 8.29 6.79
CA ILE A 427 7.45 9.64 6.23
C ILE A 427 6.04 10.25 6.14
N THR A 428 5.77 11.27 6.93
CA THR A 428 4.45 11.92 6.97
C THR A 428 4.59 13.44 6.84
N GLY A 429 3.54 14.12 6.40
CA GLY A 429 3.44 15.57 6.54
C GLY A 429 2.93 15.94 7.95
N ASP A 430 3.07 17.21 8.33
CA ASP A 430 2.50 17.70 9.59
C ASP A 430 0.97 17.56 9.62
N GLY A 431 0.29 17.71 8.48
CA GLY A 431 -1.15 17.47 8.36
C GLY A 431 -1.55 16.03 8.70
N GLY A 432 -0.92 15.03 8.04
CA GLY A 432 -1.17 13.61 8.30
C GLY A 432 -0.77 13.19 9.72
N PHE A 433 0.34 13.72 10.24
CA PHE A 433 0.75 13.50 11.62
C PHE A 433 -0.32 13.94 12.63
N HIS A 434 -0.93 15.12 12.44
CA HIS A 434 -1.99 15.60 13.35
C HIS A 434 -3.25 14.72 13.31
N MET A 435 -3.55 14.06 12.19
CA MET A 435 -4.73 13.20 12.07
C MET A 435 -4.60 11.88 12.84
N SER A 436 -3.37 11.45 13.14
CA SER A 436 -3.10 10.14 13.78
C SER A 436 -2.11 10.23 14.95
N LEU A 437 -1.88 11.43 15.49
CA LEU A 437 -0.91 11.64 16.57
C LEU A 437 -1.23 10.88 17.87
N SER A 438 -2.49 10.53 18.12
CA SER A 438 -2.92 9.71 19.25
C SER A 438 -2.20 8.35 19.29
N GLU A 439 -1.84 7.81 18.12
CA GLU A 439 -1.13 6.52 18.02
C GLU A 439 0.33 6.59 18.51
N LEU A 440 0.83 7.76 18.87
CA LEU A 440 2.06 7.87 19.68
C LEU A 440 1.93 7.14 21.03
N ALA A 441 0.71 7.09 21.60
CA ALA A 441 0.44 6.29 22.79
C ALA A 441 0.62 4.79 22.52
N THR A 442 0.15 4.31 21.37
CA THR A 442 0.33 2.92 20.94
C THR A 442 1.81 2.59 20.73
N LEU A 443 2.55 3.45 20.01
CA LEU A 443 4.01 3.30 19.83
C LEU A 443 4.74 3.25 21.18
N SER A 444 4.39 4.15 22.10
CA SER A 444 5.00 4.24 23.43
C SER A 444 4.68 3.01 24.30
N ARG A 445 3.39 2.63 24.35
CA ARG A 445 2.92 1.50 25.17
C ARG A 445 3.60 0.18 24.82
N TYR A 446 3.74 -0.11 23.54
CA TYR A 446 4.29 -1.38 23.04
C TYR A 446 5.77 -1.28 22.66
N ASN A 447 6.40 -0.11 22.87
CA ASN A 447 7.79 0.18 22.49
C ASN A 447 8.10 -0.21 21.03
N ILE A 448 7.19 0.13 20.10
CA ILE A 448 7.35 -0.25 18.69
C ILE A 448 8.40 0.65 18.01
N PRO A 449 9.51 0.10 17.47
CA PRO A 449 10.66 0.89 17.03
C PRO A 449 10.45 1.53 15.65
N VAL A 450 9.48 2.42 15.53
CA VAL A 450 9.22 3.22 14.32
C VAL A 450 9.95 4.55 14.40
N VAL A 451 10.66 4.91 13.33
CA VAL A 451 11.22 6.27 13.14
C VAL A 451 10.22 7.09 12.33
N VAL A 452 9.53 8.01 13.00
CA VAL A 452 8.55 8.92 12.38
C VAL A 452 9.25 10.19 11.93
N VAL A 453 9.31 10.44 10.62
CA VAL A 453 9.86 11.67 10.02
C VAL A 453 8.72 12.55 9.55
N VAL A 454 8.49 13.64 10.24
CA VAL A 454 7.46 14.61 9.88
C VAL A 454 8.07 15.67 8.98
N MET A 455 7.74 15.64 7.70
CA MET A 455 8.11 16.64 6.69
C MET A 455 7.22 17.89 6.92
N ASN A 456 7.64 18.70 7.89
CA ASN A 456 6.84 19.78 8.47
C ASN A 456 7.05 21.08 7.70
N ASN A 457 6.13 21.39 6.80
CA ASN A 457 6.09 22.65 6.05
C ASN A 457 5.00 23.63 6.56
N GLY A 458 4.23 23.25 7.58
CA GLY A 458 3.18 24.08 8.18
C GLY A 458 1.94 24.29 7.31
N VAL A 459 1.82 23.55 6.19
CA VAL A 459 0.73 23.72 5.22
C VAL A 459 0.20 22.37 4.73
N LEU A 460 -0.99 22.32 4.16
CA LEU A 460 -1.49 21.16 3.41
C LEU A 460 -0.86 21.20 2.00
N GLY A 461 0.41 20.79 1.94
CA GLY A 461 1.33 21.14 0.86
C GLY A 461 0.88 20.74 -0.54
N MET A 462 0.31 19.54 -0.75
CA MET A 462 -0.15 19.13 -2.08
C MET A 462 -1.35 19.96 -2.54
N VAL A 463 -2.33 20.20 -1.68
CA VAL A 463 -3.50 21.03 -2.01
C VAL A 463 -3.07 22.48 -2.26
N ARG A 464 -2.19 23.02 -1.40
CA ARG A 464 -1.62 24.35 -1.57
C ARG A 464 -0.86 24.50 -2.89
N GLN A 465 -0.08 23.48 -3.30
CA GLN A 465 0.61 23.48 -4.59
C GLN A 465 -0.38 23.58 -5.75
N TRP A 466 -1.50 22.83 -5.70
CA TRP A 466 -2.55 22.90 -6.72
C TRP A 466 -3.24 24.26 -6.74
N GLN A 467 -3.52 24.85 -5.56
CA GLN A 467 -4.09 26.21 -5.47
C GLN A 467 -3.12 27.25 -6.06
N LYS A 468 -1.81 27.08 -5.85
CA LYS A 468 -0.79 27.96 -6.44
C LYS A 468 -0.78 27.85 -7.97
N VAL A 469 -0.83 26.64 -8.51
CA VAL A 469 -0.67 26.38 -9.96
C VAL A 469 -1.98 26.64 -10.74
N PHE A 470 -3.12 26.23 -10.22
CA PHE A 470 -4.39 26.22 -10.98
C PHE A 470 -5.43 27.22 -10.48
N TYR A 471 -5.19 27.89 -9.35
CA TYR A 471 -6.16 28.81 -8.74
C TYR A 471 -5.51 30.14 -8.37
N ASP A 472 -4.49 30.59 -9.10
CA ASP A 472 -3.81 31.89 -8.94
C ASP A 472 -3.34 32.18 -7.50
N GLY A 473 -2.95 31.15 -6.76
CA GLY A 473 -2.49 31.28 -5.39
C GLY A 473 -3.57 31.66 -4.37
N ARG A 474 -4.85 31.47 -4.70
CA ARG A 474 -5.94 31.65 -3.73
C ARG A 474 -5.95 30.50 -2.72
N PHE A 475 -5.15 30.65 -1.67
CA PHE A 475 -4.98 29.65 -0.62
C PHE A 475 -6.18 29.63 0.33
N SER A 476 -7.08 28.65 0.16
CA SER A 476 -8.24 28.44 1.03
C SER A 476 -8.01 27.24 1.93
N ALA A 477 -8.00 27.45 3.26
CA ALA A 477 -7.90 26.42 4.30
C ALA A 477 -6.67 25.48 4.20
N THR A 478 -5.62 25.88 3.47
CA THR A 478 -4.39 25.09 3.31
C THR A 478 -3.22 25.59 4.15
N GLN A 479 -3.43 26.65 4.92
CA GLN A 479 -2.47 27.22 5.88
C GLN A 479 -3.09 27.13 7.28
N PRO A 480 -3.03 25.95 7.95
CA PRO A 480 -3.74 25.75 9.21
C PRO A 480 -3.13 26.48 10.41
N GLU A 481 -1.99 27.19 10.24
CA GLU A 481 -1.29 28.01 11.24
C GLU A 481 -1.12 27.32 12.62
N ARG A 482 -0.84 26.01 12.60
CA ARG A 482 -0.69 25.21 13.82
C ARG A 482 0.63 25.54 14.52
N GLY A 483 0.55 26.07 15.73
CA GLY A 483 1.72 26.32 16.59
C GLY A 483 2.28 25.07 17.28
N THR A 484 1.98 23.86 16.77
CA THR A 484 2.35 22.61 17.43
C THR A 484 3.85 22.35 17.40
N ASP A 485 4.46 22.22 18.57
CA ASP A 485 5.82 21.69 18.71
C ASP A 485 5.79 20.17 18.67
N ILE A 486 6.01 19.60 17.47
CA ILE A 486 5.93 18.15 17.21
C ILE A 486 6.91 17.36 18.10
N ALA A 487 8.12 17.85 18.31
CA ALA A 487 9.09 17.15 19.16
C ALA A 487 8.70 17.18 20.65
N ALA A 488 8.04 18.24 21.11
CA ALA A 488 7.50 18.33 22.46
C ALA A 488 6.28 17.42 22.63
N VAL A 489 5.38 17.37 21.65
CA VAL A 489 4.24 16.44 21.62
C VAL A 489 4.73 14.99 21.72
N ALA A 490 5.69 14.58 20.92
CA ALA A 490 6.27 13.24 21.00
C ALA A 490 6.77 12.93 22.43
N LYS A 491 7.48 13.88 23.04
CA LYS A 491 7.98 13.73 24.42
C LYS A 491 6.85 13.59 25.44
N ALA A 492 5.74 14.31 25.27
CA ALA A 492 4.58 14.22 26.15
C ALA A 492 3.92 12.83 26.09
N PHE A 493 3.99 12.13 24.95
CA PHE A 493 3.57 10.73 24.79
C PHE A 493 4.62 9.69 25.21
N GLY A 494 5.76 10.11 25.80
CA GLY A 494 6.84 9.20 26.17
C GLY A 494 7.74 8.76 25.01
N VAL A 495 7.59 9.36 23.82
CA VAL A 495 8.36 9.07 22.62
C VAL A 495 9.51 10.05 22.46
N LYS A 496 10.67 9.60 21.98
CA LYS A 496 11.83 10.46 21.74
C LYS A 496 11.57 11.46 20.62
N GLY A 497 11.54 12.76 20.95
CA GLY A 497 11.49 13.85 19.97
C GLY A 497 12.89 14.30 19.53
N MET A 498 13.08 14.53 18.24
CA MET A 498 14.28 15.08 17.59
C MET A 498 13.90 16.14 16.55
N ARG A 499 14.89 16.91 16.04
CA ARG A 499 14.65 17.93 15.00
C ARG A 499 15.75 17.93 13.94
N ILE A 500 15.33 18.17 12.69
CA ILE A 500 16.16 18.57 11.56
C ILE A 500 15.71 19.98 11.17
N LYS A 501 16.53 20.99 11.52
CA LYS A 501 16.22 22.40 11.22
C LYS A 501 16.73 22.81 9.84
N ASN A 502 17.77 22.13 9.36
CA ASN A 502 18.29 22.27 8.00
C ASN A 502 18.80 20.92 7.48
N PRO A 503 18.83 20.70 6.15
CA PRO A 503 19.15 19.40 5.54
C PRO A 503 20.52 18.83 5.92
N SER A 504 21.50 19.66 6.23
CA SER A 504 22.86 19.21 6.61
C SER A 504 22.89 18.39 7.90
N GLN A 505 21.88 18.53 8.74
CA GLN A 505 21.74 17.77 9.98
C GLN A 505 21.19 16.36 9.75
N ALA A 506 20.60 16.06 8.59
CA ALA A 506 19.86 14.82 8.30
C ALA A 506 20.71 13.58 8.62
N LYS A 507 21.92 13.49 8.09
CA LYS A 507 22.82 12.33 8.28
C LYS A 507 23.08 12.01 9.76
N ARG A 508 23.37 13.02 10.56
CA ARG A 508 23.62 12.87 12.01
C ARG A 508 22.38 12.43 12.77
N VAL A 509 21.22 13.07 12.46
CA VAL A 509 19.97 12.81 13.15
C VAL A 509 19.46 11.41 12.81
N PHE A 510 19.47 11.04 11.52
CA PHE A 510 19.04 9.70 11.08
C PHE A 510 19.94 8.59 11.62
N LYS A 511 21.27 8.73 11.60
CA LYS A 511 22.16 7.73 12.20
C LYS A 511 21.80 7.45 13.66
N LYS A 512 21.51 8.52 14.44
CA LYS A 512 21.10 8.40 15.82
C LYS A 512 19.72 7.75 15.97
N ALA A 513 18.72 8.14 15.15
CA ALA A 513 17.37 7.60 15.22
C ALA A 513 17.32 6.12 14.81
N LEU A 514 17.98 5.76 13.71
CA LEU A 514 18.03 4.38 13.19
C LEU A 514 18.78 3.40 14.12
N SER A 515 19.68 3.89 14.99
CA SER A 515 20.34 3.05 16.00
C SER A 515 19.51 2.78 17.25
N MET A 516 18.32 3.41 17.38
CA MET A 516 17.44 3.20 18.52
C MET A 516 16.47 2.03 18.27
N ASP A 517 16.26 1.20 19.30
CA ASP A 517 15.24 0.14 19.31
C ASP A 517 13.97 0.58 20.06
N LYS A 518 13.56 1.81 19.83
CA LYS A 518 12.37 2.44 20.41
C LYS A 518 11.82 3.51 19.46
N PRO A 519 10.54 3.92 19.63
CA PRO A 519 9.94 4.93 18.77
C PRO A 519 10.64 6.28 18.88
N VAL A 520 10.79 6.93 17.73
CA VAL A 520 11.42 8.27 17.63
C VAL A 520 10.59 9.11 16.66
N VAL A 521 10.32 10.37 17.01
CA VAL A 521 9.71 11.36 16.10
C VAL A 521 10.74 12.41 15.76
N ILE A 522 10.89 12.71 14.47
CA ILE A 522 11.80 13.72 13.94
C ILE A 522 10.98 14.82 13.28
N ASP A 523 10.93 16.02 13.87
CA ASP A 523 10.37 17.23 13.27
C ASP A 523 11.37 17.76 12.22
N CYS A 524 11.10 17.50 10.94
CA CYS A 524 11.93 17.93 9.82
C CYS A 524 11.33 19.16 9.16
N ARG A 525 11.94 20.35 9.36
CA ARG A 525 11.46 21.60 8.80
C ARG A 525 11.69 21.69 7.30
N ILE A 526 10.60 21.91 6.57
CA ILE A 526 10.58 22.07 5.10
C ILE A 526 9.98 23.43 4.79
N ASP A 527 10.50 24.07 3.75
CA ASP A 527 9.93 25.33 3.25
C ASP A 527 8.53 25.06 2.66
N PRO A 528 7.51 25.87 3.04
CA PRO A 528 6.13 25.71 2.53
C PRO A 528 6.02 25.86 1.01
N ASP A 529 6.97 26.52 0.35
CA ASP A 529 7.00 26.69 -1.11
C ASP A 529 7.75 25.59 -1.86
N CYS A 530 8.31 24.59 -1.16
CA CYS A 530 8.84 23.39 -1.81
C CYS A 530 7.74 22.66 -2.56
N ALA A 531 7.86 22.55 -3.88
CA ALA A 531 6.92 21.85 -4.75
C ALA A 531 7.39 20.42 -5.08
N VAL A 532 6.45 19.55 -5.41
CA VAL A 532 6.74 18.24 -6.03
C VAL A 532 6.86 18.46 -7.53
N LEU A 533 8.05 18.31 -8.07
CA LEU A 533 8.35 18.50 -9.48
C LEU A 533 9.22 17.34 -10.00
N PRO A 534 9.13 16.99 -11.29
CA PRO A 534 8.19 17.54 -12.27
C PRO A 534 6.73 17.18 -11.97
N MET A 535 5.82 17.92 -12.56
CA MET A 535 4.38 17.64 -12.48
C MET A 535 3.75 17.78 -13.86
N ILE A 536 3.10 16.71 -14.32
CA ILE A 536 2.23 16.76 -15.51
C ILE A 536 0.85 17.22 -15.06
N PRO A 537 0.29 18.30 -15.60
CA PRO A 537 -1.06 18.74 -15.27
C PRO A 537 -2.12 17.67 -15.59
N PRO A 538 -3.27 17.65 -14.91
CA PRO A 538 -4.37 16.76 -15.27
C PRO A 538 -4.76 16.90 -16.75
N GLY A 539 -4.86 15.77 -17.46
CA GLY A 539 -5.16 15.75 -18.90
C GLY A 539 -3.99 16.08 -19.82
N GLY A 540 -2.83 16.45 -19.27
CA GLY A 540 -1.62 16.72 -20.05
C GLY A 540 -0.77 15.46 -20.31
N ASP A 541 0.26 15.64 -21.12
CA ASP A 541 1.31 14.67 -21.36
C ASP A 541 2.70 15.21 -20.90
N ILE A 542 3.77 14.45 -21.16
CA ILE A 542 5.12 14.83 -20.76
C ILE A 542 5.56 16.18 -21.35
N THR A 543 5.04 16.60 -22.51
CA THR A 543 5.42 17.87 -23.15
C THR A 543 4.86 19.08 -22.40
N THR A 544 3.81 18.87 -21.60
CA THR A 544 3.18 19.88 -20.75
C THR A 544 3.73 19.88 -19.31
N ALA A 545 4.76 19.08 -19.03
CA ALA A 545 5.31 18.93 -17.69
C ALA A 545 5.89 20.25 -17.14
N ILE A 546 5.52 20.56 -15.91
CA ILE A 546 6.00 21.73 -15.15
C ILE A 546 7.28 21.31 -14.40
N TYR A 547 8.35 22.08 -14.59
CA TYR A 547 9.67 21.83 -13.98
C TYR A 547 10.11 22.94 -13.00
N LYS A 548 9.37 24.06 -12.94
CA LYS A 548 9.71 25.23 -12.09
C LYS A 548 8.45 25.82 -11.45
#